data_966bed9db64557ac53f3239bc0319682
#
_entry.id   966bed9db64557ac53f3239bc0319682
#
_cell.length_a   1.000
_cell.length_b   1.000
_cell.length_c   1.000
_cell.angle_alpha   90.00
_cell.angle_beta   90.00
_cell.angle_gamma   90.00
#
_symmetry.space_group_name_H-M   'P 1'
#
loop_
_entity.id
_entity.type
_entity.pdbx_description
1 polymer ?
#
loop_
_entity_poly.entity_id
_entity_poly.type
_entity_poly.pdbx_seq_one_letter_code
_entity_poly.pdbx_strand_id
1 'polypeptide(L)'
;MNMLKNKKDQYFKRWLIGCLLFFAYSCQSSTGSSSLVFSKQDSLAEFQKNERAFHSIDSAKNTIATGDLIVRTGNDFTSESLRSLNQRDQSFSHCGIASIEQDTVWVYHALGGDFNPDQKIRRDPLEVFAEPYSNRGFGVFRFPLNANEISSLMVTVKKLHDMGIMFDMRFDLESNDHMYCAEFVYKSYLMGTHGKLQFNTSHIGNFAFVGVDDLFLQPLCKEQGRIIFK
;
A
#
# COMPACT_ATOMS: atom_id res chain seq x y z
N MET A 1 2.51 36.11 -63.81
CA MET A 1 2.33 35.04 -62.81
C MET A 1 3.65 34.40 -62.34
N ASN A 2 4.82 35.04 -62.60
CA ASN A 2 6.16 34.52 -62.24
C ASN A 2 6.91 35.25 -61.15
N MET A 3 6.39 36.35 -60.57
CA MET A 3 7.10 37.10 -59.51
C MET A 3 6.75 36.63 -58.08
N LEU A 4 5.63 35.97 -57.86
CA LEU A 4 5.22 35.50 -56.54
C LEU A 4 5.83 34.13 -56.15
N LYS A 5 6.29 33.35 -57.13
CA LYS A 5 6.93 32.06 -56.89
C LYS A 5 8.34 32.20 -56.33
N ASN A 6 9.06 33.25 -56.72
CA ASN A 6 10.46 33.46 -56.34
C ASN A 6 10.63 33.96 -54.89
N LYS A 7 9.59 34.64 -54.32
CA LYS A 7 9.66 35.10 -52.93
C LYS A 7 9.42 33.98 -51.90
N LYS A 8 8.53 33.00 -52.20
CA LYS A 8 8.26 31.87 -51.30
C LYS A 8 9.45 30.93 -51.17
N ASP A 9 10.21 30.68 -52.25
CA ASP A 9 11.40 29.85 -52.20
C ASP A 9 12.56 30.52 -51.44
N GLN A 10 12.63 31.85 -51.41
CA GLN A 10 13.65 32.56 -50.67
C GLN A 10 13.38 32.57 -49.16
N TYR A 11 12.09 32.62 -48.72
CA TYR A 11 11.71 32.51 -47.33
C TYR A 11 11.87 31.10 -46.83
N PHE A 12 11.55 30.08 -47.65
CA PHE A 12 11.70 28.68 -47.27
C PHE A 12 13.18 28.28 -47.09
N LYS A 13 14.09 28.77 -47.97
CA LYS A 13 15.54 28.55 -47.79
C LYS A 13 16.12 29.28 -46.57
N ARG A 14 15.62 30.47 -46.25
CA ARG A 14 16.07 31.21 -45.04
C ARG A 14 15.57 30.56 -43.78
N TRP A 15 14.38 29.92 -43.79
CA TRP A 15 13.83 29.20 -42.65
C TRP A 15 14.57 27.88 -42.40
N LEU A 16 14.95 27.15 -43.43
CA LEU A 16 15.76 25.91 -43.33
C LEU A 16 17.17 26.17 -42.81
N ILE A 17 17.82 27.32 -43.15
CA ILE A 17 19.13 27.68 -42.60
C ILE A 17 19.03 28.10 -41.16
N GLY A 18 17.95 28.77 -40.75
CA GLY A 18 17.69 29.12 -39.34
C GLY A 18 17.46 27.92 -38.44
N CYS A 19 16.76 26.89 -38.92
CA CYS A 19 16.53 25.63 -38.18
C CYS A 19 17.80 24.78 -38.06
N LEU A 20 18.69 24.80 -39.08
CA LEU A 20 19.94 24.02 -39.01
C LEU A 20 20.97 24.63 -38.03
N LEU A 21 20.94 25.96 -37.81
CA LEU A 21 21.81 26.59 -36.81
C LEU A 21 21.34 26.42 -35.38
N PHE A 22 20.03 26.17 -35.15
CA PHE A 22 19.52 25.90 -33.82
C PHE A 22 19.78 24.44 -33.36
N PHE A 23 19.94 23.49 -34.29
CA PHE A 23 20.28 22.10 -33.96
C PHE A 23 21.77 21.87 -33.64
N ALA A 24 22.66 22.81 -34.00
CA ALA A 24 24.09 22.67 -33.72
C ALA A 24 24.50 23.18 -32.31
N TYR A 25 23.59 23.82 -31.56
CA TYR A 25 23.89 24.34 -30.21
C TYR A 25 23.28 23.52 -29.07
N SER A 26 22.59 22.42 -29.40
CA SER A 26 21.89 21.58 -28.41
C SER A 26 22.54 20.20 -28.20
N CYS A 27 23.86 20.08 -28.34
CA CYS A 27 24.56 18.85 -28.02
C CYS A 27 25.84 19.12 -27.23
N GLN A 28 25.66 19.82 -26.11
CA GLN A 28 26.56 19.68 -24.97
C GLN A 28 25.72 19.24 -23.78
N SER A 29 25.05 18.09 -23.94
CA SER A 29 24.65 17.30 -22.80
C SER A 29 25.94 16.82 -22.14
N SER A 30 26.31 17.47 -21.06
CA SER A 30 27.17 16.87 -20.05
C SER A 30 26.54 15.52 -19.71
N THR A 31 27.02 14.45 -20.28
CA THR A 31 26.80 13.07 -19.83
C THR A 31 27.53 12.92 -18.48
N GLY A 32 27.09 13.70 -17.49
CA GLY A 32 27.23 13.33 -16.11
C GLY A 32 26.20 12.24 -15.86
N SER A 33 26.47 11.04 -16.36
CA SER A 33 25.93 9.83 -15.77
C SER A 33 26.45 9.81 -14.33
N SER A 34 25.74 10.50 -13.43
CA SER A 34 25.86 10.22 -12.02
C SER A 34 25.25 8.83 -11.82
N SER A 35 26.02 7.79 -12.16
CA SER A 35 25.80 6.49 -11.58
C SER A 35 25.80 6.74 -10.08
N LEU A 36 24.63 6.53 -9.44
CA LEU A 36 24.56 6.48 -7.98
C LEU A 36 25.45 5.30 -7.56
N VAL A 37 26.74 5.57 -7.42
CA VAL A 37 27.69 4.63 -6.86
C VAL A 37 27.40 4.64 -5.37
N PHE A 38 26.54 3.71 -4.93
CA PHE A 38 26.40 3.44 -3.50
C PHE A 38 27.77 3.13 -2.94
N SER A 39 28.22 3.94 -2.01
CA SER A 39 29.48 3.66 -1.32
C SER A 39 29.32 2.39 -0.48
N LYS A 40 30.41 1.69 -0.21
CA LYS A 40 30.40 0.54 0.71
C LYS A 40 29.84 0.92 2.08
N GLN A 41 29.99 2.17 2.49
CA GLN A 41 29.49 2.73 3.74
C GLN A 41 27.95 2.91 3.71
N ASP A 42 27.39 3.37 2.58
CA ASP A 42 25.94 3.48 2.40
C ASP A 42 25.26 2.12 2.42
N SER A 43 25.87 1.12 1.76
CA SER A 43 25.40 -0.27 1.76
C SER A 43 25.40 -0.88 3.16
N LEU A 44 26.43 -0.59 3.98
CA LEU A 44 26.51 -1.06 5.36
C LEU A 44 25.48 -0.39 6.26
N ALA A 45 25.25 0.93 6.08
CA ALA A 45 24.25 1.67 6.83
C ALA A 45 22.83 1.17 6.53
N GLU A 46 22.53 0.90 5.25
CA GLU A 46 21.26 0.32 4.82
C GLU A 46 21.04 -1.09 5.40
N PHE A 47 22.07 -1.93 5.36
CA PHE A 47 22.04 -3.26 5.97
C PHE A 47 21.73 -3.18 7.48
N GLN A 48 22.45 -2.34 8.22
CA GLN A 48 22.22 -2.16 9.66
C GLN A 48 20.85 -1.59 9.99
N LYS A 49 20.32 -0.71 9.14
CA LYS A 49 18.96 -0.19 9.27
C LYS A 49 17.93 -1.33 9.13
N ASN A 50 18.06 -2.17 8.12
CA ASN A 50 17.17 -3.28 7.89
C ASN A 50 17.22 -4.33 9.00
N GLU A 51 18.41 -4.65 9.51
CA GLU A 51 18.61 -5.51 10.68
C GLU A 51 17.85 -4.98 11.91
N ARG A 52 17.99 -3.67 12.23
CA ARG A 52 17.22 -3.06 13.34
C ARG A 52 15.72 -3.13 13.12
N ALA A 53 15.27 -2.95 11.87
CA ALA A 53 13.85 -3.03 11.53
C ALA A 53 13.32 -4.45 11.74
N PHE A 54 14.04 -5.50 11.30
CA PHE A 54 13.67 -6.89 11.55
C PHE A 54 13.64 -7.24 13.03
N HIS A 55 14.60 -6.76 13.82
CA HIS A 55 14.56 -6.90 15.28
C HIS A 55 13.32 -6.24 15.90
N SER A 56 12.89 -5.09 15.37
CA SER A 56 11.67 -4.43 15.83
C SER A 56 10.41 -5.21 15.48
N ILE A 57 10.36 -5.83 14.28
CA ILE A 57 9.28 -6.74 13.87
C ILE A 57 9.24 -7.96 14.80
N ASP A 58 10.37 -8.57 15.07
CA ASP A 58 10.45 -9.74 15.96
C ASP A 58 10.00 -9.41 17.38
N SER A 59 10.45 -8.29 17.91
CA SER A 59 10.03 -7.80 19.23
C SER A 59 8.52 -7.55 19.31
N ALA A 60 7.92 -7.03 18.25
CA ALA A 60 6.49 -6.72 18.20
C ALA A 60 5.60 -7.98 18.26
N LYS A 61 6.10 -9.14 17.81
CA LYS A 61 5.35 -10.42 17.90
C LYS A 61 4.87 -10.72 19.30
N ASN A 62 5.62 -10.32 20.33
CA ASN A 62 5.26 -10.55 21.73
C ASN A 62 4.03 -9.76 22.19
N THR A 63 3.63 -8.72 21.45
CA THR A 63 2.47 -7.89 21.76
C THR A 63 1.25 -8.21 20.90
N ILE A 64 1.45 -8.91 19.78
CA ILE A 64 0.39 -9.26 18.84
C ILE A 64 -0.42 -10.43 19.38
N ALA A 65 -1.74 -10.35 19.21
CA ALA A 65 -2.67 -11.44 19.50
C ALA A 65 -3.49 -11.80 18.25
N THR A 66 -4.01 -13.02 18.22
CA THR A 66 -4.95 -13.44 17.18
C THR A 66 -6.17 -12.51 17.18
N GLY A 67 -6.56 -12.04 16.01
CA GLY A 67 -7.65 -11.08 15.82
C GLY A 67 -7.23 -9.61 15.89
N ASP A 68 -5.94 -9.30 16.05
CA ASP A 68 -5.46 -7.92 15.96
C ASP A 68 -5.51 -7.41 14.51
N LEU A 69 -5.81 -6.13 14.37
CA LEU A 69 -5.64 -5.38 13.14
C LEU A 69 -4.17 -5.00 13.00
N ILE A 70 -3.52 -5.44 11.93
CA ILE A 70 -2.16 -5.05 11.57
C ILE A 70 -2.24 -4.10 10.39
N VAL A 71 -1.58 -2.95 10.50
CA VAL A 71 -1.51 -1.93 9.45
C VAL A 71 -0.05 -1.66 9.07
N ARG A 72 0.21 -1.22 7.85
CA ARG A 72 1.57 -0.90 7.39
C ARG A 72 1.59 0.30 6.45
N THR A 73 2.75 0.92 6.32
CA THR A 73 2.99 2.03 5.39
C THR A 73 4.01 1.59 4.35
N GLY A 74 3.56 1.34 3.13
CA GLY A 74 4.45 1.08 2.01
C GLY A 74 5.27 2.32 1.62
N ASN A 75 6.36 2.09 0.91
CA ASN A 75 7.29 3.15 0.45
C ASN A 75 7.20 3.44 -1.05
N ASP A 76 6.26 2.78 -1.76
CA ASP A 76 6.03 2.92 -3.19
C ASP A 76 4.90 3.94 -3.50
N PHE A 77 4.80 4.31 -4.80
CA PHE A 77 3.81 5.29 -5.27
C PHE A 77 2.36 4.83 -5.07
N THR A 78 2.06 3.54 -5.25
CA THR A 78 0.72 2.99 -5.05
C THR A 78 0.31 3.11 -3.58
N SER A 79 1.20 2.77 -2.67
CA SER A 79 0.99 2.92 -1.23
C SER A 79 0.76 4.38 -0.84
N GLU A 80 1.48 5.34 -1.43
CA GLU A 80 1.27 6.76 -1.19
C GLU A 80 -0.11 7.22 -1.68
N SER A 81 -0.53 6.75 -2.87
CA SER A 81 -1.85 7.05 -3.44
C SER A 81 -2.98 6.49 -2.58
N LEU A 82 -2.87 5.23 -2.15
CA LEU A 82 -3.86 4.60 -1.26
C LEU A 82 -3.94 5.29 0.10
N ARG A 83 -2.79 5.70 0.65
CA ARG A 83 -2.71 6.44 1.91
C ARG A 83 -3.42 7.79 1.82
N SER A 84 -3.35 8.45 0.67
CA SER A 84 -4.02 9.74 0.44
C SER A 84 -5.55 9.65 0.40
N LEU A 85 -6.12 8.46 0.24
CA LEU A 85 -7.57 8.24 0.34
C LEU A 85 -8.08 8.29 1.79
N ASN A 86 -7.22 8.04 2.78
CA ASN A 86 -7.58 8.17 4.18
C ASN A 86 -7.89 9.63 4.50
N GLN A 87 -9.04 9.88 5.14
CA GLN A 87 -9.56 11.24 5.33
C GLN A 87 -9.16 11.88 6.66
N ARG A 88 -8.83 11.06 7.67
CA ARG A 88 -8.57 11.51 9.05
C ARG A 88 -7.14 11.26 9.49
N ASP A 89 -6.55 10.11 9.15
CA ASP A 89 -5.18 9.75 9.48
C ASP A 89 -4.51 9.00 8.31
N GLN A 90 -3.60 9.67 7.63
CA GLN A 90 -2.87 9.15 6.48
C GLN A 90 -1.59 8.39 6.85
N SER A 91 -1.50 7.84 8.07
CA SER A 91 -0.28 7.12 8.51
C SER A 91 -0.07 5.80 7.80
N PHE A 92 -1.13 5.09 7.41
CA PHE A 92 -1.04 3.73 6.88
C PHE A 92 -1.72 3.59 5.51
N SER A 93 -1.17 2.72 4.66
CA SER A 93 -1.64 2.46 3.29
C SER A 93 -2.27 1.08 3.11
N HIS A 94 -2.07 0.16 4.06
CA HIS A 94 -2.47 -1.23 3.92
C HIS A 94 -2.77 -1.87 5.27
N CYS A 95 -3.62 -2.91 5.28
CA CYS A 95 -4.05 -3.58 6.51
C CYS A 95 -4.34 -5.06 6.32
N GLY A 96 -4.38 -5.79 7.44
CA GLY A 96 -4.73 -7.19 7.52
C GLY A 96 -5.10 -7.60 8.95
N ILE A 97 -5.43 -8.88 9.15
CA ILE A 97 -5.81 -9.46 10.45
C ILE A 97 -4.79 -10.50 10.85
N ALA A 98 -4.28 -10.39 12.08
CA ALA A 98 -3.30 -11.32 12.63
C ALA A 98 -3.94 -12.63 13.09
N SER A 99 -3.22 -13.73 12.87
CA SER A 99 -3.51 -15.06 13.40
C SER A 99 -2.21 -15.70 13.89
N ILE A 100 -2.18 -16.15 15.15
CA ILE A 100 -1.04 -16.90 15.68
C ILE A 100 -1.31 -18.39 15.43
N GLU A 101 -0.47 -19.02 14.61
CA GLU A 101 -0.60 -20.43 14.22
C GLU A 101 0.77 -21.08 14.31
N GLN A 102 0.90 -22.13 15.15
CA GLN A 102 2.16 -22.85 15.38
C GLN A 102 3.36 -21.92 15.66
N ASP A 103 3.18 -20.99 16.62
CA ASP A 103 4.17 -20.00 17.06
C ASP A 103 4.56 -18.96 15.99
N THR A 104 3.86 -18.94 14.85
CA THR A 104 4.07 -17.94 13.79
C THR A 104 2.93 -16.94 13.77
N VAL A 105 3.26 -15.65 13.70
CA VAL A 105 2.29 -14.58 13.48
C VAL A 105 2.05 -14.45 11.98
N TRP A 106 0.88 -14.87 11.54
CA TRP A 106 0.40 -14.72 10.18
C TRP A 106 -0.51 -13.50 10.05
N VAL A 107 -0.47 -12.86 8.90
CA VAL A 107 -1.37 -11.75 8.57
C VAL A 107 -2.17 -12.14 7.33
N TYR A 108 -3.49 -12.20 7.47
CA TYR A 108 -4.42 -12.37 6.35
C TYR A 108 -4.76 -11.00 5.79
N HIS A 109 -4.58 -10.80 4.48
CA HIS A 109 -4.81 -9.50 3.84
C HIS A 109 -5.12 -9.64 2.34
N ALA A 110 -5.87 -8.71 1.79
CA ALA A 110 -6.09 -8.61 0.36
C ALA A 110 -5.03 -7.65 -0.23
N LEU A 111 -4.20 -8.15 -1.12
CA LEU A 111 -3.16 -7.36 -1.80
C LEU A 111 -3.26 -7.62 -3.30
N GLY A 112 -3.39 -6.55 -4.08
CA GLY A 112 -3.43 -6.60 -5.53
C GLY A 112 -3.13 -5.22 -6.11
N GLY A 113 -3.20 -5.10 -7.41
CA GLY A 113 -2.96 -3.87 -8.15
C GLY A 113 -2.92 -4.14 -9.66
N ASP A 114 -2.57 -3.12 -10.45
CA ASP A 114 -2.57 -3.20 -11.92
C ASP A 114 -1.72 -4.36 -12.46
N PHE A 115 -0.65 -4.74 -11.77
CA PHE A 115 0.25 -5.83 -12.17
C PHE A 115 -0.24 -7.22 -11.75
N ASN A 116 -1.15 -7.31 -10.76
CA ASN A 116 -1.73 -8.56 -10.28
C ASN A 116 -3.21 -8.35 -9.87
N PRO A 117 -4.11 -8.05 -10.83
CA PRO A 117 -5.51 -7.74 -10.53
C PRO A 117 -6.27 -8.97 -9.98
N ASP A 118 -5.84 -10.18 -10.34
CA ASP A 118 -6.47 -11.45 -9.93
C ASP A 118 -5.84 -12.04 -8.66
N GLN A 119 -5.09 -11.24 -7.91
CA GLN A 119 -4.48 -11.70 -6.66
C GLN A 119 -5.57 -12.05 -5.64
N LYS A 120 -5.53 -13.27 -5.15
CA LYS A 120 -6.40 -13.74 -4.06
C LYS A 120 -5.95 -13.19 -2.71
N ILE A 121 -6.85 -13.21 -1.72
CA ILE A 121 -6.49 -12.93 -0.33
C ILE A 121 -5.29 -13.80 0.04
N ARG A 122 -4.29 -13.15 0.65
CA ARG A 122 -3.01 -13.76 1.03
C ARG A 122 -2.96 -14.02 2.52
N ARG A 123 -2.05 -14.93 2.88
CA ARG A 123 -1.63 -15.20 4.24
C ARG A 123 -0.11 -15.16 4.26
N ASP A 124 0.44 -14.08 4.79
CA ASP A 124 1.89 -13.88 4.86
C ASP A 124 2.37 -13.85 6.32
N PRO A 125 3.57 -14.37 6.64
CA PRO A 125 4.16 -14.15 7.96
C PRO A 125 4.36 -12.64 8.20
N LEU A 126 4.34 -12.22 9.48
CA LEU A 126 4.48 -10.81 9.83
C LEU A 126 5.74 -10.18 9.23
N GLU A 127 6.85 -10.92 9.19
CA GLU A 127 8.12 -10.48 8.63
C GLU A 127 8.05 -10.18 7.13
N VAL A 128 7.19 -10.88 6.40
CA VAL A 128 6.92 -10.64 4.97
C VAL A 128 5.94 -9.50 4.82
N PHE A 129 4.86 -9.49 5.64
CA PHE A 129 3.86 -8.42 5.58
C PHE A 129 4.47 -7.05 5.88
N ALA A 130 5.31 -6.93 6.90
CA ALA A 130 5.90 -5.67 7.38
C ALA A 130 7.36 -5.46 6.96
N GLU A 131 7.89 -6.24 5.98
CA GLU A 131 9.31 -6.23 5.62
C GLU A 131 9.82 -4.80 5.32
N PRO A 132 11.04 -4.44 5.79
CA PRO A 132 11.52 -3.04 5.76
C PRO A 132 11.96 -2.55 4.38
N TYR A 133 12.13 -3.45 3.40
CA TYR A 133 12.55 -3.06 2.05
C TYR A 133 11.45 -2.31 1.29
N SER A 134 10.18 -2.69 1.52
CA SER A 134 9.01 -2.07 0.89
C SER A 134 8.13 -1.28 1.86
N ASN A 135 8.48 -1.22 3.16
CA ASN A 135 7.68 -0.53 4.16
C ASN A 135 8.50 0.47 4.97
N ARG A 136 7.83 1.55 5.39
CA ARG A 136 8.37 2.57 6.32
C ARG A 136 8.11 2.23 7.79
N GLY A 137 7.20 1.27 8.04
CA GLY A 137 6.78 0.86 9.37
C GLY A 137 5.42 0.20 9.38
N PHE A 138 4.98 -0.21 10.57
CA PHE A 138 3.68 -0.85 10.77
C PHE A 138 3.10 -0.50 12.15
N GLY A 139 1.81 -0.80 12.34
CA GLY A 139 1.10 -0.63 13.60
C GLY A 139 0.28 -1.85 13.96
N VAL A 140 0.05 -2.02 15.25
CA VAL A 140 -0.78 -3.06 15.85
C VAL A 140 -1.91 -2.42 16.62
N PHE A 141 -3.15 -2.82 16.32
CA PHE A 141 -4.36 -2.30 16.93
C PHE A 141 -5.26 -3.44 17.35
N ARG A 142 -6.00 -3.27 18.44
CA ARG A 142 -6.82 -4.33 19.04
C ARG A 142 -8.22 -3.86 19.36
N PHE A 143 -9.20 -4.69 19.00
CA PHE A 143 -10.59 -4.56 19.42
C PHE A 143 -10.84 -5.40 20.68
N PRO A 144 -11.73 -4.96 21.61
CA PRO A 144 -12.05 -5.70 22.82
C PRO A 144 -12.99 -6.88 22.53
N LEU A 145 -12.47 -7.89 21.82
CA LEU A 145 -13.19 -9.10 21.49
C LEU A 145 -12.95 -10.19 22.55
N ASN A 146 -14.00 -10.94 22.89
CA ASN A 146 -13.87 -12.13 23.73
C ASN A 146 -13.41 -13.34 22.87
N ALA A 147 -13.09 -14.47 23.55
CA ALA A 147 -12.57 -15.66 22.89
C ALA A 147 -13.51 -16.25 21.81
N ASN A 148 -14.83 -16.21 22.03
CA ASN A 148 -15.80 -16.70 21.05
C ASN A 148 -15.87 -15.80 19.83
N GLU A 149 -15.80 -14.47 20.01
CA GLU A 149 -15.78 -13.50 18.93
C GLU A 149 -14.49 -13.61 18.10
N ILE A 150 -13.34 -13.80 18.76
CA ILE A 150 -12.06 -14.06 18.07
C ILE A 150 -12.15 -15.38 17.26
N SER A 151 -12.69 -16.43 17.85
CA SER A 151 -12.87 -17.71 17.15
C SER A 151 -13.76 -17.55 15.91
N SER A 152 -14.91 -16.88 16.03
CA SER A 152 -15.83 -16.61 14.93
C SER A 152 -15.20 -15.71 13.85
N LEU A 153 -14.44 -14.69 14.26
CA LEU A 153 -13.66 -13.85 13.35
C LEU A 153 -12.67 -14.69 12.53
N MET A 154 -11.90 -15.56 13.19
CA MET A 154 -10.90 -16.39 12.50
C MET A 154 -11.53 -17.43 11.57
N VAL A 155 -12.69 -17.98 11.92
CA VAL A 155 -13.48 -18.83 11.01
C VAL A 155 -13.87 -18.04 9.76
N THR A 156 -14.33 -16.82 9.93
CA THR A 156 -14.70 -15.92 8.81
C THR A 156 -13.49 -15.59 7.92
N VAL A 157 -12.39 -15.16 8.53
CA VAL A 157 -11.12 -14.80 7.83
C VAL A 157 -10.61 -15.97 7.00
N LYS A 158 -10.51 -17.17 7.61
CA LYS A 158 -10.04 -18.38 6.92
C LYS A 158 -11.00 -18.80 5.80
N LYS A 159 -12.31 -18.72 6.04
CA LYS A 159 -13.31 -19.00 5.01
C LYS A 159 -13.15 -18.10 3.79
N LEU A 160 -12.99 -16.78 3.97
CA LEU A 160 -12.79 -15.83 2.87
C LEU A 160 -11.49 -16.10 2.11
N HIS A 161 -10.41 -16.42 2.82
CA HIS A 161 -9.15 -16.84 2.24
C HIS A 161 -9.30 -18.12 1.40
N ASP A 162 -9.93 -19.17 1.97
CA ASP A 162 -10.09 -20.48 1.32
C ASP A 162 -11.05 -20.45 0.12
N MET A 163 -12.03 -19.52 0.13
CA MET A 163 -12.88 -19.23 -1.02
C MET A 163 -12.10 -18.62 -2.19
N GLY A 164 -10.90 -18.12 -1.95
CA GLY A 164 -10.06 -17.52 -2.97
C GLY A 164 -10.62 -16.18 -3.48
N ILE A 165 -11.22 -15.38 -2.59
CA ILE A 165 -11.70 -14.02 -2.89
C ILE A 165 -10.56 -13.22 -3.54
N MET A 166 -10.83 -12.60 -4.67
CA MET A 166 -9.85 -11.82 -5.43
C MET A 166 -9.78 -10.37 -4.97
N PHE A 167 -8.72 -9.67 -5.36
CA PHE A 167 -8.57 -8.26 -5.05
C PHE A 167 -9.58 -7.43 -5.83
N ASP A 168 -10.22 -6.47 -5.16
CA ASP A 168 -11.13 -5.52 -5.80
C ASP A 168 -10.40 -4.26 -6.27
N MET A 169 -10.27 -4.12 -7.60
CA MET A 169 -9.72 -2.93 -8.25
C MET A 169 -10.73 -1.77 -8.37
N ARG A 170 -12.01 -2.00 -8.09
CA ARG A 170 -13.07 -0.99 -8.18
C ARG A 170 -13.38 -0.33 -6.85
N PHE A 171 -12.90 -0.93 -5.76
CA PHE A 171 -13.17 -0.49 -4.38
C PHE A 171 -14.68 -0.46 -4.07
N ASP A 172 -15.43 -1.42 -4.61
CA ASP A 172 -16.88 -1.52 -4.51
C ASP A 172 -17.28 -2.35 -3.28
N LEU A 173 -17.82 -1.71 -2.25
CA LEU A 173 -18.24 -2.36 -1.01
C LEU A 173 -19.43 -3.32 -1.17
N GLU A 174 -20.18 -3.26 -2.27
CA GLU A 174 -21.37 -4.09 -2.48
C GLU A 174 -21.02 -5.49 -3.01
N SER A 175 -19.84 -5.64 -3.65
CA SER A 175 -19.37 -6.95 -4.12
C SER A 175 -18.95 -7.86 -2.96
N ASN A 176 -19.05 -9.18 -3.13
CA ASN A 176 -18.61 -10.16 -2.12
C ASN A 176 -17.61 -11.20 -2.67
N ASP A 177 -17.33 -11.16 -3.94
CA ASP A 177 -16.38 -12.04 -4.65
C ASP A 177 -15.01 -11.39 -4.88
N HIS A 178 -14.93 -10.07 -4.65
CA HIS A 178 -13.71 -9.27 -4.68
C HIS A 178 -13.68 -8.37 -3.44
N MET A 179 -12.49 -8.16 -2.87
CA MET A 179 -12.30 -7.29 -1.71
C MET A 179 -10.94 -6.60 -1.76
N TYR A 180 -10.89 -5.30 -1.55
CA TYR A 180 -9.62 -4.60 -1.27
C TYR A 180 -9.25 -4.72 0.22
N CYS A 181 -8.06 -4.26 0.62
CA CYS A 181 -7.50 -4.58 1.95
C CYS A 181 -8.39 -4.13 3.12
N ALA A 182 -8.85 -2.87 3.13
CA ALA A 182 -9.67 -2.36 4.22
C ALA A 182 -11.08 -2.96 4.21
N GLU A 183 -11.64 -3.26 3.05
CA GLU A 183 -12.91 -3.95 2.92
C GLU A 183 -12.86 -5.38 3.46
N PHE A 184 -11.81 -6.15 3.11
CA PHE A 184 -11.61 -7.49 3.66
C PHE A 184 -11.59 -7.48 5.20
N VAL A 185 -10.85 -6.55 5.79
CA VAL A 185 -10.77 -6.39 7.25
C VAL A 185 -12.12 -5.96 7.82
N TYR A 186 -12.76 -4.95 7.22
CA TYR A 186 -14.09 -4.47 7.61
C TYR A 186 -15.13 -5.59 7.62
N LYS A 187 -15.30 -6.30 6.48
CA LYS A 187 -16.26 -7.38 6.34
C LYS A 187 -15.94 -8.55 7.26
N SER A 188 -14.66 -8.87 7.48
CA SER A 188 -14.24 -9.91 8.40
C SER A 188 -14.68 -9.62 9.84
N TYR A 189 -14.41 -8.40 10.33
CA TYR A 189 -14.86 -8.02 11.68
C TYR A 189 -16.37 -7.93 11.77
N LEU A 190 -17.05 -7.31 10.80
CA LEU A 190 -18.52 -7.19 10.80
C LEU A 190 -19.19 -8.56 10.87
N MET A 191 -18.80 -9.50 10.01
CA MET A 191 -19.37 -10.83 9.97
C MET A 191 -18.93 -11.68 11.17
N GLY A 192 -17.63 -11.66 11.50
CA GLY A 192 -17.07 -12.46 12.59
C GLY A 192 -17.56 -12.06 13.97
N THR A 193 -17.99 -10.80 14.15
CA THR A 193 -18.56 -10.31 15.41
C THR A 193 -20.10 -10.20 15.37
N HIS A 194 -20.73 -10.76 14.34
CA HIS A 194 -22.19 -10.72 14.15
C HIS A 194 -22.77 -9.28 14.24
N GLY A 195 -22.04 -8.32 13.66
CA GLY A 195 -22.44 -6.90 13.63
C GLY A 195 -22.17 -6.12 14.91
N LYS A 196 -21.49 -6.70 15.92
CA LYS A 196 -21.10 -5.97 17.14
C LYS A 196 -20.10 -4.85 16.83
N LEU A 197 -19.11 -5.13 15.98
CA LEU A 197 -18.19 -4.10 15.48
C LEU A 197 -18.76 -3.52 14.18
N GLN A 198 -19.09 -2.24 14.23
CA GLN A 198 -19.50 -1.46 13.07
C GLN A 198 -18.46 -0.37 12.81
N PHE A 199 -18.26 -0.04 11.56
CA PHE A 199 -17.28 0.95 11.13
C PHE A 199 -17.99 2.02 10.31
N ASN A 200 -17.48 3.24 10.39
CA ASN A 200 -17.90 4.29 9.51
C ASN A 200 -17.30 4.05 8.12
N THR A 201 -17.99 4.53 7.10
CA THR A 201 -17.48 4.59 5.73
C THR A 201 -17.04 6.01 5.41
N SER A 202 -15.94 6.14 4.70
CA SER A 202 -15.49 7.39 4.10
C SER A 202 -16.17 7.62 2.76
N HIS A 203 -16.27 8.88 2.33
CA HIS A 203 -16.97 9.25 1.08
C HIS A 203 -16.14 10.26 0.28
N ILE A 204 -16.09 10.05 -1.05
CA ILE A 204 -15.61 11.03 -2.02
C ILE A 204 -16.73 11.26 -3.03
N GLY A 205 -17.43 12.39 -2.90
CA GLY A 205 -18.66 12.62 -3.64
C GLY A 205 -19.73 11.57 -3.30
N ASN A 206 -20.21 10.83 -4.30
CA ASN A 206 -21.18 9.74 -4.11
C ASN A 206 -20.52 8.36 -3.91
N PHE A 207 -19.21 8.31 -3.92
CA PHE A 207 -18.47 7.07 -3.76
C PHE A 207 -18.19 6.79 -2.29
N ALA A 208 -18.70 5.66 -1.77
CA ALA A 208 -18.50 5.19 -0.41
C ALA A 208 -17.43 4.10 -0.38
N PHE A 209 -16.51 4.18 0.57
CA PHE A 209 -15.45 3.18 0.76
C PHE A 209 -15.06 3.10 2.24
N VAL A 210 -14.28 2.08 2.60
CA VAL A 210 -13.65 2.00 3.92
C VAL A 210 -12.17 2.34 3.75
N GLY A 211 -11.71 3.41 4.39
CA GLY A 211 -10.30 3.74 4.51
C GLY A 211 -9.62 2.88 5.57
N VAL A 212 -8.29 2.77 5.51
CA VAL A 212 -7.54 2.10 6.58
C VAL A 212 -7.73 2.84 7.91
N ASP A 213 -7.84 4.16 7.86
CA ASP A 213 -8.10 5.00 9.03
C ASP A 213 -9.50 4.80 9.62
N ASP A 214 -10.51 4.42 8.84
CA ASP A 214 -11.84 4.07 9.36
C ASP A 214 -11.78 2.86 10.29
N LEU A 215 -10.81 1.96 10.10
CA LEU A 215 -10.62 0.77 10.91
C LEU A 215 -9.97 1.08 12.26
N PHE A 216 -8.77 1.68 12.25
CA PHE A 216 -8.01 1.89 13.48
C PHE A 216 -8.47 3.11 14.30
N LEU A 217 -9.20 4.05 13.71
CA LEU A 217 -9.83 5.17 14.42
C LEU A 217 -11.25 4.85 14.93
N GLN A 218 -11.71 3.62 14.78
CA GLN A 218 -12.96 3.16 15.38
C GLN A 218 -12.85 3.28 16.92
N PRO A 219 -13.87 3.84 17.62
CA PRO A 219 -13.76 4.21 19.04
C PRO A 219 -13.38 3.07 20.00
N LEU A 220 -13.69 1.81 19.64
CA LEU A 220 -13.33 0.65 20.46
C LEU A 220 -11.92 0.13 20.15
N CYS A 221 -11.28 0.61 19.08
CA CYS A 221 -9.96 0.18 18.67
C CYS A 221 -8.88 0.81 19.57
N LYS A 222 -7.95 0.01 20.06
CA LYS A 222 -6.84 0.48 20.88
C LYS A 222 -5.51 0.19 20.23
N GLU A 223 -4.69 1.21 20.09
CA GLU A 223 -3.31 1.06 19.65
C GLU A 223 -2.51 0.24 20.66
N GLN A 224 -1.83 -0.81 20.17
CA GLN A 224 -0.90 -1.64 20.95
C GLN A 224 0.55 -1.22 20.70
N GLY A 225 0.82 -0.62 19.56
CA GLY A 225 2.13 -0.07 19.19
C GLY A 225 2.21 0.40 17.74
N ARG A 226 3.13 1.36 17.52
CA ARG A 226 3.56 1.81 16.18
C ARG A 226 5.07 1.69 16.08
N ILE A 227 5.54 1.08 15.02
CA ILE A 227 6.95 0.88 14.72
C ILE A 227 7.28 1.63 13.42
N ILE A 228 8.25 2.55 13.48
CA ILE A 228 8.76 3.28 12.33
C ILE A 228 10.20 2.82 12.10
N PHE A 229 10.50 2.36 10.90
CA PHE A 229 11.84 1.93 10.52
C PHE A 229 12.75 3.14 10.27
N LYS A 230 13.84 3.25 11.05
CA LYS A 230 14.78 4.38 11.04
C LYS A 230 16.18 3.92 10.61
#